data_890baf623aadc0c88241d32ae3c9a02c
#
_entry.id   890baf623aadc0c88241d32ae3c9a02c
#
_cell.length_a   1.000
_cell.length_b   1.000
_cell.length_c   1.000
_cell.angle_alpha   90.00
_cell.angle_beta   90.00
_cell.angle_gamma   90.00
#
_symmetry.space_group_name_H-M   'P 1'
#
loop_
_entity.id
_entity.type
_entity.pdbx_description
1 polymer ?
#
loop_
_entity_poly.entity_id
_entity_poly.type
_entity_poly.pdbx_seq_one_letter_code
_entity_poly.pdbx_strand_id
1 'polypeptide(L)'
;HATFARFRSIHFAPCSKRILAEMSNTLYDLGEISGEIIFIDGTKIEASANKYTFVWKKAVTKNQAKLLQKLADFVAECEQLYDLRIVYGNTIKIKHVKRLRKKLYALKEAEQVVFVHGIGKRKTPLQKSIETLEDYLDRLKKYNHQIHICGKRNSYSKTDHDATFMRMKEDAMGNGQLKPAYNLQHGVDSEYIT
;
A
#
# COMPACT_ATOMS: atom_id res chain seq x y z
N HIS A 1 29.50 -6.55 -8.00
CA HIS A 1 28.11 -6.04 -7.97
C HIS A 1 27.72 -5.50 -6.58
N ALA A 2 28.00 -6.20 -5.49
CA ALA A 2 27.63 -5.76 -4.13
C ALA A 2 28.28 -4.42 -3.74
N THR A 3 29.55 -4.21 -4.09
CA THR A 3 30.27 -2.97 -3.79
C THR A 3 29.61 -1.76 -4.45
N PHE A 4 29.24 -1.85 -5.73
CA PHE A 4 28.53 -0.78 -6.43
C PHE A 4 27.16 -0.50 -5.83
N ALA A 5 26.41 -1.56 -5.50
CA ALA A 5 25.09 -1.41 -4.88
C ALA A 5 25.20 -0.71 -3.51
N ARG A 6 26.17 -1.10 -2.68
CA ARG A 6 26.44 -0.47 -1.38
C ARG A 6 26.89 0.98 -1.53
N PHE A 7 27.83 1.26 -2.44
CA PHE A 7 28.26 2.64 -2.71
C PHE A 7 27.06 3.51 -3.10
N ARG A 8 26.26 3.06 -4.07
CA ARG A 8 25.10 3.81 -4.56
C ARG A 8 24.07 4.09 -3.46
N SER A 9 23.72 3.11 -2.63
CA SER A 9 22.67 3.28 -1.62
C SER A 9 23.15 3.96 -0.35
N ILE A 10 24.38 3.72 0.10
CA ILE A 10 24.88 4.21 1.38
C ILE A 10 25.63 5.54 1.25
N HIS A 11 26.43 5.70 0.19
CA HIS A 11 27.31 6.86 0.02
C HIS A 11 26.76 7.87 -0.98
N PHE A 12 26.35 7.42 -2.16
CA PHE A 12 25.91 8.34 -3.22
C PHE A 12 24.49 8.88 -3.01
N ALA A 13 23.50 8.03 -2.70
CA ALA A 13 22.12 8.46 -2.60
C ALA A 13 21.88 9.60 -1.59
N PRO A 14 22.50 9.66 -0.40
CA PRO A 14 22.33 10.76 0.54
C PRO A 14 22.87 12.11 0.04
N CYS A 15 23.88 12.11 -0.84
CA CYS A 15 24.51 13.33 -1.33
C CYS A 15 24.17 13.67 -2.79
N SER A 16 23.42 12.81 -3.50
CA SER A 16 23.10 12.98 -4.92
C SER A 16 22.43 14.32 -5.26
N LYS A 17 21.48 14.76 -4.42
CA LYS A 17 20.81 16.05 -4.61
C LYS A 17 21.77 17.24 -4.48
N ARG A 18 22.71 17.17 -3.52
CA ARG A 18 23.70 18.22 -3.33
C ARG A 18 24.68 18.26 -4.50
N ILE A 19 25.13 17.11 -4.99
CA ILE A 19 26.01 17.02 -6.15
C ILE A 19 25.33 17.64 -7.39
N LEU A 20 24.05 17.30 -7.64
CA LEU A 20 23.30 17.87 -8.75
C LEU A 20 23.19 19.40 -8.61
N ALA A 21 22.84 19.90 -7.41
CA ALA A 21 22.74 21.34 -7.17
C ALA A 21 24.08 22.07 -7.36
N GLU A 22 25.20 21.49 -6.89
CA GLU A 22 26.53 22.06 -7.09
C GLU A 22 26.94 22.08 -8.58
N MET A 23 26.60 21.01 -9.33
CA MET A 23 26.79 20.98 -10.79
C MET A 23 25.98 22.07 -11.49
N SER A 24 24.68 22.20 -11.16
CA SER A 24 23.81 23.21 -11.76
C SER A 24 24.34 24.63 -11.46
N ASN A 25 24.76 24.90 -10.21
CA ASN A 25 25.37 26.21 -9.86
C ASN A 25 26.66 26.47 -10.66
N THR A 26 27.51 25.47 -10.81
CA THR A 26 28.76 25.60 -11.61
C THR A 26 28.45 25.92 -13.07
N LEU A 27 27.43 25.22 -13.66
CA LEU A 27 27.03 25.53 -15.05
C LEU A 27 26.44 26.92 -15.19
N TYR A 28 25.70 27.39 -14.19
CA TYR A 28 25.19 28.76 -14.14
C TYR A 28 26.35 29.79 -14.08
N ASP A 29 27.32 29.57 -13.19
CA ASP A 29 28.51 30.46 -13.04
C ASP A 29 29.37 30.49 -14.30
N LEU A 30 29.41 29.38 -15.07
CA LEU A 30 30.08 29.31 -16.36
C LEU A 30 29.29 29.93 -17.52
N GLY A 31 28.02 30.30 -17.30
CA GLY A 31 27.14 30.85 -18.32
C GLY A 31 26.58 29.79 -19.30
N GLU A 32 26.70 28.51 -18.99
CA GLU A 32 26.18 27.39 -19.81
C GLU A 32 24.68 27.23 -19.69
N ILE A 33 24.11 27.62 -18.55
CA ILE A 33 22.66 27.64 -18.29
C ILE A 33 22.25 29.02 -17.81
N SER A 34 21.03 29.44 -18.18
CA SER A 34 20.53 30.78 -17.84
C SER A 34 19.71 30.81 -16.55
N GLY A 35 19.06 29.70 -16.19
CA GLY A 35 18.08 29.65 -15.12
C GLY A 35 16.77 30.37 -15.42
N GLU A 36 16.61 30.98 -16.61
CA GLU A 36 15.40 31.73 -16.96
C GLU A 36 14.28 30.85 -17.51
N ILE A 37 14.65 29.81 -18.27
CA ILE A 37 13.69 28.92 -18.93
C ILE A 37 14.09 27.49 -18.63
N ILE A 38 13.19 26.76 -17.97
CA ILE A 38 13.37 25.34 -17.68
C ILE A 38 12.31 24.54 -18.42
N PHE A 39 12.72 23.60 -19.26
CA PHE A 39 11.86 22.63 -19.90
C PHE A 39 11.72 21.40 -19.00
N ILE A 40 10.50 20.94 -18.76
CA ILE A 40 10.25 19.75 -17.95
C ILE A 40 9.75 18.64 -18.88
N ASP A 41 10.50 17.55 -18.99
CA ASP A 41 10.07 16.34 -19.69
C ASP A 41 9.93 15.16 -18.73
N GLY A 42 8.94 14.34 -19.03
CA GLY A 42 8.64 13.13 -18.26
C GLY A 42 9.04 11.86 -19.02
N THR A 43 9.99 11.11 -18.48
CA THR A 43 10.33 9.79 -19.03
C THR A 43 9.87 8.66 -18.15
N LYS A 44 9.45 7.55 -18.78
CA LYS A 44 9.00 6.34 -18.08
C LYS A 44 10.13 5.30 -18.10
N ILE A 45 10.57 4.91 -16.92
CA ILE A 45 11.60 3.87 -16.75
C ILE A 45 10.95 2.62 -16.18
N GLU A 46 11.13 1.47 -16.86
CA GLU A 46 10.62 0.17 -16.38
C GLU A 46 11.32 -0.22 -15.08
N ALA A 47 10.52 -0.57 -14.07
CA ALA A 47 11.04 -1.06 -12.79
C ALA A 47 11.41 -2.54 -12.89
N SER A 48 12.49 -2.92 -12.20
CA SER A 48 12.85 -4.34 -12.03
C SER A 48 11.90 -5.03 -11.05
N ALA A 49 10.64 -5.16 -11.43
CA ALA A 49 9.57 -5.68 -10.59
C ALA A 49 8.71 -6.70 -11.34
N ASN A 50 8.06 -7.58 -10.57
CA ASN A 50 7.19 -8.59 -11.17
C ASN A 50 5.96 -7.93 -11.80
N LYS A 51 5.84 -8.04 -13.12
CA LYS A 51 4.75 -7.45 -13.91
C LYS A 51 3.38 -8.10 -13.71
N TYR A 52 3.31 -9.25 -13.03
CA TYR A 52 2.05 -9.98 -12.80
C TYR A 52 1.50 -9.79 -11.37
N THR A 53 2.27 -9.22 -10.46
CA THR A 53 1.86 -9.04 -9.07
C THR A 53 1.72 -7.56 -8.72
N PHE A 54 0.48 -7.08 -8.74
CA PHE A 54 0.17 -5.68 -8.47
C PHE A 54 -1.12 -5.53 -7.65
N VAL A 55 -1.31 -4.35 -7.09
CA VAL A 55 -2.47 -3.97 -6.31
C VAL A 55 -3.12 -2.75 -6.96
N TRP A 56 -4.41 -2.86 -7.28
CA TRP A 56 -5.21 -1.77 -7.81
C TRP A 56 -6.00 -1.09 -6.69
N LYS A 57 -5.81 0.21 -6.50
CA LYS A 57 -6.49 0.99 -5.47
C LYS A 57 -8.01 0.87 -5.55
N LYS A 58 -8.58 0.98 -6.76
CA LYS A 58 -10.03 0.86 -6.98
C LYS A 58 -10.59 -0.48 -6.51
N ALA A 59 -9.87 -1.57 -6.79
CA ALA A 59 -10.29 -2.91 -6.36
C ALA A 59 -10.21 -3.07 -4.84
N VAL A 60 -9.14 -2.59 -4.22
CA VAL A 60 -8.95 -2.64 -2.76
C VAL A 60 -10.02 -1.82 -2.06
N THR A 61 -10.30 -0.59 -2.51
CA THR A 61 -11.34 0.28 -1.94
C THR A 61 -12.73 -0.35 -2.05
N LYS A 62 -13.06 -0.94 -3.21
CA LYS A 62 -14.33 -1.66 -3.40
C LYS A 62 -14.45 -2.86 -2.43
N ASN A 63 -13.37 -3.63 -2.30
CA ASN A 63 -13.36 -4.80 -1.39
C ASN A 63 -13.41 -4.39 0.08
N GLN A 64 -12.76 -3.28 0.44
CA GLN A 64 -12.83 -2.70 1.79
C GLN A 64 -14.26 -2.25 2.12
N ALA A 65 -14.94 -1.56 1.21
CA ALA A 65 -16.33 -1.14 1.42
C ALA A 65 -17.26 -2.34 1.65
N LYS A 66 -17.12 -3.40 0.84
CA LYS A 66 -17.87 -4.66 1.04
C LYS A 66 -17.55 -5.32 2.38
N LEU A 67 -16.27 -5.29 2.80
CA LEU A 67 -15.87 -5.85 4.09
C LEU A 67 -16.47 -5.04 5.25
N LEU A 68 -16.49 -3.71 5.16
CA LEU A 68 -17.07 -2.84 6.18
C LEU A 68 -18.58 -3.08 6.35
N GLN A 69 -19.31 -3.32 5.25
CA GLN A 69 -20.72 -3.69 5.31
C GLN A 69 -20.90 -5.03 6.05
N LYS A 70 -20.19 -6.08 5.63
CA LYS A 70 -20.23 -7.38 6.30
C LYS A 70 -19.84 -7.31 7.78
N LEU A 71 -18.91 -6.43 8.10
CA LEU A 71 -18.47 -6.22 9.47
C LEU A 71 -19.55 -5.52 10.31
N ALA A 72 -20.31 -4.59 9.71
CA ALA A 72 -21.43 -3.96 10.39
C ALA A 72 -22.53 -4.99 10.73
N ASP A 73 -22.92 -5.83 9.75
CA ASP A 73 -23.88 -6.89 9.93
C ASP A 73 -23.41 -7.88 11.01
N PHE A 74 -22.15 -8.28 10.96
CA PHE A 74 -21.53 -9.18 11.93
C PHE A 74 -21.45 -8.61 13.34
N VAL A 75 -21.16 -7.30 13.48
CA VAL A 75 -21.18 -6.64 14.80
C VAL A 75 -22.59 -6.68 15.39
N ALA A 76 -23.62 -6.37 14.59
CA ALA A 76 -25.01 -6.42 15.02
C ALA A 76 -25.43 -7.85 15.44
N GLU A 77 -25.02 -8.87 14.69
CA GLU A 77 -25.22 -10.28 15.04
C GLU A 77 -24.56 -10.64 16.38
N CYS A 78 -23.30 -10.23 16.58
CA CYS A 78 -22.58 -10.45 17.83
C CYS A 78 -23.24 -9.72 19.03
N GLU A 79 -23.76 -8.49 18.82
CA GLU A 79 -24.46 -7.74 19.85
C GLU A 79 -25.71 -8.47 20.34
N GLN A 80 -26.48 -9.04 19.40
CA GLN A 80 -27.69 -9.83 19.73
C GLN A 80 -27.34 -11.17 20.37
N LEU A 81 -26.33 -11.87 19.85
CA LEU A 81 -26.03 -13.25 20.26
C LEU A 81 -25.37 -13.29 21.66
N TYR A 82 -24.58 -12.29 22.00
CA TYR A 82 -23.77 -12.28 23.24
C TYR A 82 -24.16 -11.17 24.21
N ASP A 83 -25.27 -10.47 23.98
CA ASP A 83 -25.72 -9.32 24.80
C ASP A 83 -24.60 -8.29 25.01
N LEU A 84 -23.90 -7.96 23.93
CA LEU A 84 -22.80 -6.98 23.93
C LEU A 84 -23.25 -5.70 23.25
N ARG A 85 -22.60 -4.58 23.61
CA ARG A 85 -22.81 -3.29 22.92
C ARG A 85 -21.50 -2.69 22.48
N ILE A 86 -21.40 -2.30 21.19
CA ILE A 86 -20.25 -1.63 20.59
C ILE A 86 -20.69 -0.27 20.03
N VAL A 87 -20.32 0.79 20.70
CA VAL A 87 -20.66 2.15 20.25
C VAL A 87 -19.67 2.59 19.17
N TYR A 88 -20.17 2.92 17.98
CA TYR A 88 -19.45 3.51 16.86
C TYR A 88 -20.34 4.50 16.11
N GLY A 89 -19.72 5.48 15.40
CA GLY A 89 -20.46 6.43 14.57
C GLY A 89 -20.79 5.85 13.20
N ASN A 90 -20.76 6.67 12.16
CA ASN A 90 -21.19 6.28 10.80
C ASN A 90 -20.35 5.12 10.18
N THR A 91 -19.14 4.89 10.65
CA THR A 91 -18.26 3.83 10.08
C THR A 91 -17.53 3.06 11.17
N ILE A 92 -17.45 1.75 10.97
CA ILE A 92 -16.66 0.88 11.84
C ILE A 92 -15.17 1.06 11.51
N LYS A 93 -14.36 1.31 12.56
CA LYS A 93 -12.91 1.44 12.48
C LYS A 93 -12.24 0.27 13.20
N ILE A 94 -10.97 -0.01 12.90
CA ILE A 94 -10.17 -1.06 13.54
C ILE A 94 -10.27 -1.02 15.08
N LYS A 95 -10.33 0.16 15.69
CA LYS A 95 -10.48 0.29 17.15
C LYS A 95 -11.76 -0.34 17.68
N HIS A 96 -12.87 -0.25 16.93
CA HIS A 96 -14.16 -0.84 17.33
C HIS A 96 -14.12 -2.37 17.21
N VAL A 97 -13.52 -2.87 16.14
CA VAL A 97 -13.29 -4.31 15.93
C VAL A 97 -12.41 -4.90 17.05
N LYS A 98 -11.35 -4.20 17.44
CA LYS A 98 -10.50 -4.60 18.56
C LYS A 98 -11.26 -4.60 19.90
N ARG A 99 -12.20 -3.66 20.11
CA ARG A 99 -13.06 -3.64 21.32
C ARG A 99 -13.99 -4.85 21.33
N LEU A 100 -14.64 -5.16 20.21
CA LEU A 100 -15.47 -6.36 20.09
C LEU A 100 -14.64 -7.62 20.36
N ARG A 101 -13.46 -7.74 19.75
CA ARG A 101 -12.54 -8.85 20.00
C ARG A 101 -12.24 -9.02 21.49
N LYS A 102 -11.90 -7.92 22.19
CA LYS A 102 -11.64 -7.97 23.63
C LYS A 102 -12.82 -8.48 24.43
N LYS A 103 -14.06 -8.07 24.08
CA LYS A 103 -15.28 -8.54 24.74
C LYS A 103 -15.55 -10.04 24.49
N LEU A 104 -15.40 -10.51 23.23
CA LEU A 104 -15.57 -11.92 22.91
C LEU A 104 -14.52 -12.81 23.58
N TYR A 105 -13.28 -12.35 23.71
CA TYR A 105 -12.27 -13.06 24.47
C TYR A 105 -12.56 -13.10 25.97
N ALA A 106 -13.11 -12.03 26.55
CA ALA A 106 -13.54 -12.02 27.94
C ALA A 106 -14.66 -13.04 28.18
N LEU A 107 -15.62 -13.18 27.25
CA LEU A 107 -16.65 -14.23 27.30
C LEU A 107 -16.04 -15.62 27.22
N LYS A 108 -15.08 -15.84 26.31
CA LYS A 108 -14.35 -17.12 26.21
C LYS A 108 -13.73 -17.52 27.56
N GLU A 109 -13.09 -16.57 28.24
CA GLU A 109 -12.48 -16.80 29.55
C GLU A 109 -13.56 -17.11 30.63
N ALA A 110 -14.63 -16.31 30.65
CA ALA A 110 -15.73 -16.48 31.62
C ALA A 110 -16.44 -17.82 31.46
N GLU A 111 -16.68 -18.26 30.22
CA GLU A 111 -17.32 -19.53 29.89
C GLU A 111 -16.34 -20.72 29.84
N GLN A 112 -15.06 -20.49 30.08
CA GLN A 112 -13.98 -21.48 30.00
C GLN A 112 -13.98 -22.28 28.71
N VAL A 113 -14.30 -21.62 27.57
CA VAL A 113 -14.39 -22.26 26.26
C VAL A 113 -13.00 -22.62 25.74
N VAL A 114 -12.76 -23.91 25.58
CA VAL A 114 -11.53 -24.41 24.95
C VAL A 114 -11.73 -24.48 23.44
N PHE A 115 -10.83 -23.85 22.69
CA PHE A 115 -10.86 -23.88 21.23
C PHE A 115 -10.47 -25.27 20.72
N VAL A 116 -11.26 -25.76 19.77
CA VAL A 116 -11.00 -27.02 19.09
C VAL A 116 -10.50 -26.77 17.67
N HIS A 117 -9.48 -27.52 17.26
CA HIS A 117 -8.87 -27.44 15.94
C HIS A 117 -8.85 -28.82 15.30
N GLY A 118 -8.86 -28.87 13.97
CA GLY A 118 -8.78 -30.10 13.19
C GLY A 118 -10.07 -30.48 12.49
N ILE A 119 -9.95 -31.44 11.57
CA ILE A 119 -11.04 -31.95 10.74
C ILE A 119 -12.01 -32.75 11.62
N GLY A 120 -13.32 -32.56 11.43
CA GLY A 120 -14.39 -33.32 12.12
C GLY A 120 -14.75 -32.82 13.52
N LYS A 121 -14.01 -31.83 14.09
CA LYS A 121 -14.37 -31.25 15.39
C LYS A 121 -15.35 -30.08 15.24
N ARG A 122 -16.44 -30.13 16.04
CA ARG A 122 -17.43 -29.03 16.03
C ARG A 122 -16.96 -27.88 16.88
N LYS A 123 -16.74 -26.72 16.21
CA LYS A 123 -16.42 -25.44 16.87
C LYS A 123 -17.67 -24.86 17.53
N THR A 124 -17.52 -24.32 18.73
CA THR A 124 -18.56 -23.53 19.40
C THR A 124 -18.95 -22.28 18.59
N PRO A 125 -20.19 -21.76 18.77
CA PRO A 125 -20.56 -20.48 18.15
C PRO A 125 -19.58 -19.36 18.47
N LEU A 126 -19.16 -19.24 19.74
CA LEU A 126 -18.21 -18.23 20.20
C LEU A 126 -16.84 -18.36 19.51
N GLN A 127 -16.32 -19.58 19.34
CA GLN A 127 -15.07 -19.80 18.60
C GLN A 127 -15.20 -19.35 17.15
N LYS A 128 -16.30 -19.69 16.47
CA LYS A 128 -16.55 -19.26 15.08
C LYS A 128 -16.61 -17.74 14.97
N SER A 129 -17.29 -17.07 15.90
CA SER A 129 -17.38 -15.61 15.91
C SER A 129 -16.02 -14.96 16.13
N ILE A 130 -15.19 -15.48 17.02
CA ILE A 130 -13.83 -14.95 17.24
C ILE A 130 -12.96 -15.14 16.00
N GLU A 131 -12.95 -16.34 15.41
CA GLU A 131 -12.15 -16.63 14.20
C GLU A 131 -12.59 -15.75 13.00
N THR A 132 -13.91 -15.58 12.81
CA THR A 132 -14.46 -14.69 11.76
C THR A 132 -14.06 -13.24 11.99
N LEU A 133 -14.12 -12.78 13.25
CA LEU A 133 -13.71 -11.41 13.61
C LEU A 133 -12.22 -11.18 13.37
N GLU A 134 -11.39 -12.16 13.65
CA GLU A 134 -9.94 -12.08 13.41
C GLU A 134 -9.63 -12.02 11.92
N ASP A 135 -10.28 -12.85 11.09
CA ASP A 135 -10.17 -12.76 9.63
C ASP A 135 -10.56 -11.36 9.13
N TYR A 136 -11.69 -10.83 9.59
CA TYR A 136 -12.13 -9.49 9.22
C TYR A 136 -11.16 -8.40 9.65
N LEU A 137 -10.59 -8.51 10.86
CA LEU A 137 -9.61 -7.57 11.37
C LEU A 137 -8.33 -7.58 10.54
N ASP A 138 -7.82 -8.75 10.18
CA ASP A 138 -6.58 -8.86 9.41
C ASP A 138 -6.78 -8.41 7.95
N ARG A 139 -7.93 -8.73 7.36
CA ARG A 139 -8.30 -8.19 6.04
C ARG A 139 -8.45 -6.68 6.05
N LEU A 140 -9.07 -6.11 7.09
CA LEU A 140 -9.22 -4.66 7.21
C LEU A 140 -7.87 -3.95 7.38
N LYS A 141 -6.97 -4.51 8.20
CA LYS A 141 -5.58 -4.01 8.32
C LYS A 141 -4.85 -4.06 6.98
N LYS A 142 -4.96 -5.19 6.26
CA LYS A 142 -4.35 -5.38 4.95
C LYS A 142 -4.85 -4.35 3.94
N TYR A 143 -6.17 -4.11 3.85
CA TYR A 143 -6.72 -3.12 2.92
C TYR A 143 -6.28 -1.70 3.28
N ASN A 144 -6.27 -1.33 4.57
CA ASN A 144 -5.79 -0.04 5.01
C ASN A 144 -4.32 0.17 4.64
N HIS A 145 -3.48 -0.84 4.86
CA HIS A 145 -2.07 -0.81 4.49
C HIS A 145 -1.87 -0.67 2.97
N GLN A 146 -2.62 -1.43 2.17
CA GLN A 146 -2.58 -1.34 0.72
C GLN A 146 -3.00 0.03 0.20
N ILE A 147 -4.06 0.62 0.77
CA ILE A 147 -4.51 1.98 0.41
C ILE A 147 -3.46 3.02 0.81
N HIS A 148 -2.82 2.85 1.96
CA HIS A 148 -1.74 3.72 2.42
C HIS A 148 -0.55 3.69 1.46
N ILE A 149 -0.09 2.50 1.05
CA ILE A 149 0.99 2.37 0.05
C ILE A 149 0.60 3.02 -1.29
N CYS A 150 -0.64 2.82 -1.74
CA CYS A 150 -1.11 3.46 -2.97
C CYS A 150 -1.00 5.00 -2.91
N GLY A 151 -1.31 5.60 -1.76
CA GLY A 151 -1.34 7.06 -1.63
C GLY A 151 -2.23 7.72 -2.69
N LYS A 152 -1.67 8.62 -3.50
CA LYS A 152 -2.37 9.27 -4.63
C LYS A 152 -2.38 8.41 -5.91
N ARG A 153 -1.56 7.36 -6.00
CA ARG A 153 -1.42 6.49 -7.17
C ARG A 153 -2.61 5.53 -7.32
N ASN A 154 -2.85 5.08 -8.53
CA ASN A 154 -3.92 4.13 -8.84
C ASN A 154 -3.53 2.67 -8.56
N SER A 155 -2.23 2.37 -8.51
CA SER A 155 -1.70 1.02 -8.31
C SER A 155 -0.27 1.06 -7.78
N TYR A 156 0.21 -0.08 -7.30
CA TYR A 156 1.61 -0.32 -7.00
C TYR A 156 1.96 -1.79 -7.25
N SER A 157 3.24 -2.08 -7.50
CA SER A 157 3.75 -3.45 -7.58
C SER A 157 3.98 -4.03 -6.18
N LYS A 158 3.68 -5.32 -5.97
CA LYS A 158 3.92 -5.97 -4.68
C LYS A 158 5.41 -6.20 -4.39
N THR A 159 6.23 -6.29 -5.43
CA THR A 159 7.68 -6.50 -5.33
C THR A 159 8.45 -5.20 -5.27
N ASP A 160 7.84 -4.10 -5.71
CA ASP A 160 8.41 -2.76 -5.66
C ASP A 160 7.27 -1.75 -5.41
N HIS A 161 7.14 -1.29 -4.18
CA HIS A 161 6.04 -0.44 -3.76
C HIS A 161 6.07 0.96 -4.37
N ASP A 162 7.21 1.40 -4.88
CA ASP A 162 7.36 2.72 -5.51
C ASP A 162 6.98 2.70 -6.98
N ALA A 163 7.06 1.52 -7.63
CA ALA A 163 6.67 1.36 -9.02
C ALA A 163 5.13 1.36 -9.18
N THR A 164 4.67 2.07 -10.20
CA THR A 164 3.26 2.16 -10.58
C THR A 164 3.04 1.48 -11.93
N PHE A 165 1.91 0.81 -12.10
CA PHE A 165 1.55 0.24 -13.40
C PHE A 165 1.15 1.35 -14.36
N MET A 166 1.88 1.44 -15.46
CA MET A 166 1.63 2.41 -16.53
C MET A 166 1.95 1.85 -17.90
N ARG A 167 1.34 2.44 -18.91
CA ARG A 167 1.65 2.14 -20.31
C ARG A 167 2.98 2.79 -20.67
N MET A 168 3.92 1.99 -21.19
CA MET A 168 5.21 2.51 -21.64
C MET A 168 5.09 3.27 -22.96
N LYS A 169 5.99 4.24 -23.23
CA LYS A 169 6.06 4.95 -24.51
C LYS A 169 6.49 3.98 -25.61
N GLU A 170 7.51 3.18 -25.35
CA GLU A 170 8.02 2.14 -26.23
C GLU A 170 7.36 0.80 -25.89
N ASP A 171 6.44 0.38 -26.71
CA ASP A 171 5.82 -0.93 -26.64
C ASP A 171 6.14 -1.67 -27.94
N ALA A 172 7.23 -2.45 -27.91
CA ALA A 172 7.69 -3.21 -29.08
C ALA A 172 6.62 -4.17 -29.64
N MET A 173 5.66 -4.57 -28.80
CA MET A 173 4.56 -5.46 -29.21
C MET A 173 3.33 -4.69 -29.68
N GLY A 174 3.27 -3.38 -29.48
CA GLY A 174 2.13 -2.54 -29.85
C GLY A 174 0.81 -2.87 -29.17
N ASN A 175 0.82 -3.74 -28.13
CA ASN A 175 -0.38 -4.26 -27.47
C ASN A 175 -0.85 -3.44 -26.26
N GLY A 176 -0.17 -2.37 -25.94
CA GLY A 176 -0.49 -1.48 -24.83
C GLY A 176 -0.27 -2.11 -23.45
N GLN A 177 0.62 -3.08 -23.35
CA GLN A 177 0.89 -3.78 -22.08
C GLN A 177 1.29 -2.80 -20.97
N LEU A 178 0.65 -2.97 -19.82
CA LEU A 178 1.01 -2.24 -18.59
C LEU A 178 2.23 -2.90 -17.95
N LYS A 179 3.21 -2.07 -17.57
CA LYS A 179 4.40 -2.50 -16.85
C LYS A 179 4.59 -1.70 -15.56
N PRO A 180 5.19 -2.29 -14.51
CA PRO A 180 5.63 -1.53 -13.35
C PRO A 180 6.73 -0.56 -13.79
N ALA A 181 6.58 0.72 -13.51
CA ALA A 181 7.50 1.74 -13.98
C ALA A 181 7.49 2.97 -13.06
N TYR A 182 8.51 3.77 -13.23
CA TYR A 182 8.65 5.10 -12.64
C TYR A 182 8.42 6.15 -13.71
N ASN A 183 7.79 7.25 -13.34
CA ASN A 183 7.72 8.45 -14.16
C ASN A 183 8.69 9.47 -13.59
N LEU A 184 9.83 9.64 -14.24
CA LEU A 184 10.84 10.63 -13.84
C LEU A 184 10.57 11.94 -14.57
N GLN A 185 10.64 13.03 -13.83
CA GLN A 185 10.57 14.38 -14.38
C GLN A 185 11.98 14.95 -14.36
N HIS A 186 12.45 15.41 -15.50
CA HIS A 186 13.74 16.08 -15.63
C HIS A 186 13.51 17.55 -15.96
N GLY A 187 14.15 18.44 -15.21
CA GLY A 187 14.32 19.82 -15.60
C GLY A 187 15.53 19.92 -16.54
N VAL A 188 15.38 20.60 -17.65
CA VAL A 188 16.46 20.82 -18.63
C VAL A 188 16.51 22.29 -18.94
N ASP A 189 17.71 22.89 -18.81
CA ASP A 189 18.02 24.23 -19.27
C ASP A 189 19.15 24.11 -20.30
N SER A 190 18.92 24.64 -21.52
CA SER A 190 19.80 24.42 -22.67
C SER A 190 20.00 22.91 -22.94
N GLU A 191 21.21 22.39 -22.84
CA GLU A 191 21.56 20.99 -23.08
C GLU A 191 21.77 20.18 -21.78
N TYR A 192 21.55 20.80 -20.63
CA TYR A 192 21.87 20.20 -19.31
C TYR A 192 20.63 19.85 -18.49
N ILE A 193 20.73 18.77 -17.74
CA ILE A 193 19.76 18.41 -16.69
C ILE A 193 20.11 19.21 -15.44
N THR A 194 19.15 19.96 -14.92
CA THR A 194 19.33 20.88 -13.78
C THR A 194 18.41 20.53 -12.61
#